data_6ea4bd4c66d7d2561871285727c3bd41
#
_entry.id   6ea4bd4c66d7d2561871285727c3bd41
#
_cell.length_a   1.000
_cell.length_b   1.000
_cell.length_c   1.000
_cell.angle_alpha   90.00
_cell.angle_beta   90.00
_cell.angle_gamma   90.00
#
_symmetry.space_group_name_H-M   'P 1'
#
loop_
_entity.id
_entity.type
_entity.pdbx_description
1 polymer ?
#
loop_
_entity_poly.entity_id
_entity_poly.type
_entity_poly.pdbx_seq_one_letter_code
_entity_poly.pdbx_strand_id
1 'polypeptide(L)'
;MEHGQIIRFDKDYDNCPYITIKYRGQYLFLSTQTLNRRDDFVEFVKDKYEDTGVNILDLPILDIIEQYVEDYNKNGYKMDIYNYGMIIRHKITNKYYGVVAARFDTEELNCYLIDLETFNIIDIPMIDWDSQMTYLKDNYIYMMNFSSLQLKIK
;
A
#
# COMPACT_ATOMS: atom_id res chain seq x y z
N MET A 1 9.13 -10.50 13.52
CA MET A 1 7.89 -10.05 12.84
C MET A 1 7.70 -10.81 11.54
N GLU A 2 6.46 -11.12 11.22
CA GLU A 2 6.11 -11.80 9.97
C GLU A 2 5.64 -10.81 8.92
N HIS A 3 5.87 -11.14 7.65
CA HIS A 3 5.33 -10.37 6.54
C HIS A 3 3.80 -10.37 6.57
N GLY A 4 3.20 -9.21 6.45
CA GLY A 4 1.75 -9.04 6.50
C GLY A 4 1.19 -8.89 7.90
N GLN A 5 1.98 -9.10 8.93
CA GLN A 5 1.53 -8.97 10.33
C GLN A 5 1.04 -7.53 10.59
N ILE A 6 -0.14 -7.40 11.20
CA ILE A 6 -0.68 -6.09 11.55
C ILE A 6 -0.37 -5.82 13.00
N ILE A 7 0.27 -4.68 13.26
CA ILE A 7 0.73 -4.27 14.59
C ILE A 7 0.25 -2.87 14.92
N ARG A 8 0.23 -2.54 16.21
CA ARG A 8 0.04 -1.17 16.72
C ARG A 8 1.29 -0.76 17.49
N PHE A 9 1.72 0.47 17.29
CA PHE A 9 2.83 1.02 18.05
C PHE A 9 2.30 1.64 19.36
N ASP A 10 2.99 1.35 20.46
CA ASP A 10 2.53 1.69 21.82
C ASP A 10 2.30 3.19 22.04
N LYS A 11 2.99 4.04 21.30
CA LYS A 11 2.95 5.49 21.49
C LYS A 11 2.31 6.24 20.34
N ASP A 12 1.51 5.56 19.53
CA ASP A 12 0.80 6.24 18.44
C ASP A 12 -0.43 6.96 18.97
N TYR A 13 -0.48 8.25 18.71
CA TYR A 13 -1.62 9.08 19.09
C TYR A 13 -2.88 8.76 18.28
N ASP A 14 -2.71 8.31 17.06
CA ASP A 14 -3.83 7.95 16.17
C ASP A 14 -4.33 6.53 16.39
N ASN A 15 -3.60 5.71 17.12
CA ASN A 15 -3.91 4.30 17.38
C ASN A 15 -4.18 3.50 16.09
N CYS A 16 -3.58 3.93 14.99
CA CYS A 16 -3.76 3.27 13.69
C CYS A 16 -2.94 2.00 13.62
N PRO A 17 -3.53 0.86 13.21
CA PRO A 17 -2.74 -0.34 12.94
C PRO A 17 -1.93 -0.19 11.65
N TYR A 18 -0.78 -0.85 11.61
CA TYR A 18 0.14 -0.84 10.49
C TYR A 18 0.42 -2.25 10.00
N ILE A 19 0.57 -2.38 8.69
CA ILE A 19 0.93 -3.64 8.03
C ILE A 19 2.44 -3.72 7.96
N THR A 20 3.01 -4.81 8.47
CA THR A 20 4.46 -5.07 8.40
C THR A 20 4.79 -5.65 7.03
N ILE A 21 5.67 -4.99 6.30
CA ILE A 21 6.10 -5.43 4.97
C ILE A 21 7.60 -5.73 5.03
N LYS A 22 7.98 -6.96 4.68
CA LYS A 22 9.39 -7.32 4.52
C LYS A 22 9.84 -6.95 3.11
N TYR A 23 10.89 -6.13 3.03
CA TYR A 23 11.44 -5.67 1.77
C TYR A 23 12.95 -5.55 1.86
N ARG A 24 13.68 -6.36 1.08
CA ARG A 24 15.16 -6.34 1.01
C ARG A 24 15.81 -6.38 2.37
N GLY A 25 15.37 -7.29 3.24
CA GLY A 25 15.94 -7.46 4.58
C GLY A 25 15.53 -6.40 5.59
N GLN A 26 14.65 -5.51 5.23
CA GLN A 26 14.14 -4.45 6.11
C GLN A 26 12.63 -4.61 6.30
N TYR A 27 12.12 -3.90 7.31
CA TYR A 27 10.67 -3.82 7.55
C TYR A 27 10.17 -2.44 7.20
N LEU A 28 9.08 -2.39 6.44
CA LEU A 28 8.33 -1.18 6.19
C LEU A 28 6.98 -1.32 6.88
N PHE A 29 6.42 -0.21 7.33
CA PHE A 29 5.11 -0.20 7.98
C PHE A 29 4.16 0.70 7.21
N LEU A 30 3.06 0.12 6.74
CA LEU A 30 2.05 0.82 5.94
C LEU A 30 0.75 0.90 6.73
N SER A 31 0.13 2.07 6.72
CA SER A 31 -1.16 2.28 7.39
C SER A 31 -2.22 1.35 6.81
N THR A 32 -2.97 0.67 7.67
CA THR A 32 -4.13 -0.12 7.24
C THR A 32 -5.27 0.74 6.71
N GLN A 33 -5.24 2.04 6.96
CA GLN A 33 -6.28 2.97 6.52
C GLN A 33 -5.94 3.63 5.18
N THR A 34 -4.68 4.01 4.98
CA THR A 34 -4.29 4.84 3.83
C THR A 34 -3.21 4.23 2.95
N LEU A 35 -2.55 3.15 3.37
CA LEU A 35 -1.31 2.61 2.81
C LEU A 35 -0.12 3.58 2.89
N ASN A 36 -0.26 4.70 3.57
CA ASN A 36 0.86 5.60 3.76
C ASN A 36 1.93 4.94 4.61
N ARG A 37 3.18 5.12 4.18
CA ARG A 37 4.32 4.58 4.88
C ARG A 37 4.59 5.39 6.15
N ARG A 38 4.85 4.68 7.26
CA ARG A 38 5.29 5.31 8.49
C ARG A 38 6.77 5.69 8.36
N ASP A 39 7.07 6.95 8.70
CA ASP A 39 8.42 7.50 8.60
C ASP A 39 9.11 7.46 9.98
N ASP A 40 9.27 6.24 10.53
CA ASP A 40 9.93 6.04 11.81
C ASP A 40 11.16 5.16 11.67
N PHE A 41 12.09 5.33 12.60
CA PHE A 41 13.24 4.44 12.69
C PHE A 41 12.79 3.10 13.27
N VAL A 42 12.77 2.07 12.45
CA VAL A 42 12.31 0.73 12.80
C VAL A 42 13.03 0.20 14.05
N GLU A 43 14.31 0.53 14.22
CA GLU A 43 15.12 0.10 15.34
C GLU A 43 14.58 0.58 16.71
N PHE A 44 13.94 1.76 16.72
CA PHE A 44 13.40 2.32 17.95
C PHE A 44 12.00 1.79 18.27
N VAL A 45 11.27 1.28 17.31
CA VAL A 45 9.87 0.90 17.52
C VAL A 45 9.62 -0.59 17.50
N LYS A 46 10.54 -1.40 16.96
CA LYS A 46 10.32 -2.84 16.81
C LYS A 46 10.07 -3.59 18.12
N ASP A 47 10.60 -3.09 19.25
CA ASP A 47 10.39 -3.67 20.56
C ASP A 47 9.24 -3.02 21.34
N LYS A 48 8.53 -2.07 20.71
CA LYS A 48 7.46 -1.30 21.34
C LYS A 48 6.20 -1.35 20.49
N TYR A 49 5.79 -2.54 20.17
CA TYR A 49 4.57 -2.72 19.37
C TYR A 49 3.71 -3.83 19.97
N GLU A 50 2.43 -3.75 19.69
CA GLU A 50 1.46 -4.79 20.04
C GLU A 50 1.05 -5.51 18.76
N ASP A 51 1.16 -6.85 18.78
CA ASP A 51 0.67 -7.70 17.71
C ASP A 51 -0.86 -7.80 17.83
N THR A 52 -1.57 -7.42 16.76
CA THR A 52 -3.04 -7.52 16.75
C THR A 52 -3.53 -8.97 16.61
N GLY A 53 -2.64 -9.91 16.27
CA GLY A 53 -3.01 -11.29 15.96
C GLY A 53 -3.61 -11.45 14.57
N VAL A 54 -3.68 -10.39 13.78
CA VAL A 54 -4.24 -10.41 12.42
C VAL A 54 -3.12 -10.24 11.41
N ASN A 55 -3.15 -11.04 10.34
CA ASN A 55 -2.26 -10.88 9.20
C ASN A 55 -3.08 -10.40 8.00
N ILE A 56 -2.59 -9.39 7.28
CA ILE A 56 -3.31 -8.84 6.13
C ILE A 56 -3.55 -9.89 5.05
N LEU A 57 -2.67 -10.89 4.96
CA LEU A 57 -2.80 -11.98 3.98
C LEU A 57 -3.98 -12.89 4.27
N ASP A 58 -4.48 -12.89 5.50
CA ASP A 58 -5.66 -13.67 5.90
C ASP A 58 -6.97 -12.92 5.69
N LEU A 59 -6.89 -11.63 5.35
CA LEU A 59 -8.07 -10.83 5.04
C LEU A 59 -8.40 -10.92 3.54
N PRO A 60 -9.69 -10.97 3.18
CA PRO A 60 -10.10 -11.08 1.77
C PRO A 60 -10.05 -9.72 1.07
N ILE A 61 -8.85 -9.12 0.96
CA ILE A 61 -8.67 -7.76 0.43
C ILE A 61 -9.18 -7.65 -1.00
N LEU A 62 -8.86 -8.62 -1.85
CA LEU A 62 -9.31 -8.59 -3.25
C LEU A 62 -10.83 -8.67 -3.36
N ASP A 63 -11.48 -9.50 -2.53
CA ASP A 63 -12.93 -9.59 -2.50
C ASP A 63 -13.56 -8.30 -2.00
N ILE A 64 -12.94 -7.65 -1.01
CA ILE A 64 -13.40 -6.35 -0.51
C ILE A 64 -13.30 -5.30 -1.61
N ILE A 65 -12.19 -5.27 -2.34
CA ILE A 65 -12.02 -4.35 -3.47
C ILE A 65 -13.13 -4.56 -4.50
N GLU A 66 -13.38 -5.80 -4.90
CA GLU A 66 -14.42 -6.12 -5.87
C GLU A 66 -15.82 -5.69 -5.41
N GLN A 67 -16.10 -5.77 -4.12
CA GLN A 67 -17.39 -5.32 -3.57
C GLN A 67 -17.55 -3.81 -3.60
N TYR A 68 -16.46 -3.05 -3.48
CA TYR A 68 -16.47 -1.59 -3.48
C TYR A 68 -16.42 -0.97 -4.87
N VAL A 69 -16.04 -1.76 -5.89
CA VAL A 69 -16.02 -1.28 -7.28
C VAL A 69 -17.44 -1.24 -7.80
N GLU A 70 -17.95 -0.03 -8.04
CA GLU A 70 -19.29 0.17 -8.58
C GLU A 70 -19.32 -0.04 -10.10
N ASP A 71 -20.51 -0.31 -10.65
CA ASP A 71 -20.68 -0.64 -12.07
C ASP A 71 -20.07 0.41 -13.00
N TYR A 72 -20.17 1.69 -12.65
CA TYR A 72 -19.66 2.76 -13.49
C TYR A 72 -18.14 2.90 -13.44
N ASN A 73 -17.46 2.33 -12.42
CA ASN A 73 -16.01 2.41 -12.30
C ASN A 73 -15.30 1.06 -12.43
N LYS A 74 -16.01 0.02 -12.87
CA LYS A 74 -15.40 -1.31 -13.10
C LYS A 74 -14.21 -1.27 -14.06
N ASN A 75 -14.25 -0.36 -15.03
CA ASN A 75 -13.19 -0.19 -16.00
C ASN A 75 -12.09 0.75 -15.51
N GLY A 76 -12.32 1.37 -14.36
CA GLY A 76 -11.37 2.30 -13.77
C GLY A 76 -11.32 3.64 -14.51
N TYR A 77 -10.40 4.48 -14.04
CA TYR A 77 -10.21 5.82 -14.59
C TYR A 77 -8.77 5.99 -15.05
N LYS A 78 -8.58 6.69 -16.16
CA LYS A 78 -7.25 7.11 -16.59
C LYS A 78 -6.83 8.32 -15.77
N MET A 79 -5.61 8.27 -15.23
CA MET A 79 -5.06 9.35 -14.43
C MET A 79 -3.77 9.86 -15.08
N ASP A 80 -3.54 11.16 -14.97
CA ASP A 80 -2.26 11.75 -15.39
C ASP A 80 -1.21 11.64 -14.27
N ILE A 81 -1.66 11.69 -13.02
CA ILE A 81 -0.81 11.59 -11.84
C ILE A 81 -1.38 10.55 -10.89
N TYR A 82 -0.52 9.65 -10.44
CA TYR A 82 -0.86 8.64 -9.45
C TYR A 82 -0.26 9.03 -8.11
N ASN A 83 -1.09 9.00 -7.06
CA ASN A 83 -0.70 9.38 -5.70
C ASN A 83 -0.59 8.17 -4.79
N TYR A 84 0.13 8.32 -3.68
CA TYR A 84 0.24 7.28 -2.66
C TYR A 84 -1.14 6.94 -2.08
N GLY A 85 -1.37 5.65 -1.86
CA GLY A 85 -2.63 5.15 -1.33
C GLY A 85 -3.68 4.81 -2.38
N MET A 86 -3.42 5.05 -3.64
CA MET A 86 -4.32 4.64 -4.71
C MET A 86 -4.24 3.14 -4.95
N ILE A 87 -5.40 2.53 -5.21
CA ILE A 87 -5.49 1.17 -5.74
C ILE A 87 -5.62 1.27 -7.24
N ILE A 88 -4.71 0.62 -7.95
CA ILE A 88 -4.65 0.61 -9.41
C ILE A 88 -4.72 -0.84 -9.91
N ARG A 89 -5.22 -1.01 -11.12
CA ARG A 89 -5.33 -2.32 -11.77
C ARG A 89 -4.52 -2.34 -13.05
N HIS A 90 -3.73 -3.39 -13.25
CA HIS A 90 -3.00 -3.58 -14.49
C HIS A 90 -3.96 -3.85 -15.63
N LYS A 91 -3.79 -3.14 -16.76
CA LYS A 91 -4.71 -3.20 -17.91
C LYS A 91 -4.81 -4.59 -18.55
N ILE A 92 -3.71 -5.36 -18.50
CA ILE A 92 -3.62 -6.66 -19.17
C ILE A 92 -3.93 -7.81 -18.21
N THR A 93 -3.25 -7.83 -17.03
CA THR A 93 -3.35 -8.93 -16.09
C THR A 93 -4.56 -8.84 -15.17
N ASN A 94 -5.17 -7.66 -15.06
CA ASN A 94 -6.26 -7.34 -14.14
C ASN A 94 -5.89 -7.50 -12.65
N LYS A 95 -4.60 -7.57 -12.33
CA LYS A 95 -4.13 -7.62 -10.93
C LYS A 95 -4.18 -6.24 -10.30
N TYR A 96 -4.46 -6.22 -9.01
CA TYR A 96 -4.56 -4.98 -8.23
C TYR A 96 -3.27 -4.70 -7.47
N TYR A 97 -2.90 -3.42 -7.45
CA TYR A 97 -1.70 -2.93 -6.77
C TYR A 97 -2.04 -1.66 -6.00
N GLY A 98 -1.29 -1.44 -4.92
CA GLY A 98 -1.32 -0.16 -4.21
C GLY A 98 -0.11 0.68 -4.60
N VAL A 99 -0.26 1.99 -4.61
CA VAL A 99 0.84 2.93 -4.82
C VAL A 99 1.34 3.37 -3.44
N VAL A 100 2.62 3.12 -3.15
CA VAL A 100 3.22 3.44 -1.85
C VAL A 100 4.48 4.27 -2.03
N ALA A 101 4.80 5.09 -1.02
CA ALA A 101 5.98 5.94 -1.06
C ALA A 101 7.26 5.09 -0.99
N ALA A 102 8.22 5.35 -1.89
CA ALA A 102 9.49 4.66 -1.89
C ALA A 102 10.43 5.18 -0.81
N ARG A 103 10.45 6.51 -0.60
CA ARG A 103 11.33 7.17 0.35
C ARG A 103 10.63 8.38 0.96
N PHE A 104 10.91 8.64 2.24
CA PHE A 104 10.47 9.86 2.93
C PHE A 104 11.62 10.83 3.20
N ASP A 105 12.85 10.35 3.16
CA ASP A 105 14.04 11.09 3.54
C ASP A 105 14.66 11.90 2.39
N THR A 106 14.05 11.88 1.20
CA THR A 106 14.51 12.63 0.05
C THR A 106 13.43 13.56 -0.46
N GLU A 107 13.82 14.65 -1.11
CA GLU A 107 12.90 15.56 -1.79
C GLU A 107 12.32 14.93 -3.07
N GLU A 108 12.87 13.81 -3.50
CA GLU A 108 12.41 13.11 -4.69
C GLU A 108 11.13 12.34 -4.41
N LEU A 109 10.13 12.59 -5.24
CA LEU A 109 8.87 11.85 -5.20
C LEU A 109 9.04 10.58 -6.01
N ASN A 110 9.15 9.45 -5.32
CA ASN A 110 9.23 8.14 -5.94
C ASN A 110 8.21 7.20 -5.30
N CYS A 111 7.76 6.23 -6.06
CA CYS A 111 6.82 5.24 -5.55
C CYS A 111 7.26 3.83 -5.86
N TYR A 112 6.77 2.91 -5.00
CA TYR A 112 6.74 1.49 -5.26
C TYR A 112 5.30 1.06 -5.52
N LEU A 113 5.14 -0.11 -6.11
CA LEU A 113 3.85 -0.79 -6.13
C LEU A 113 3.86 -1.89 -5.06
N ILE A 114 2.72 -2.12 -4.45
CA ILE A 114 2.53 -3.28 -3.58
C ILE A 114 1.45 -4.17 -4.20
N ASP A 115 1.77 -5.44 -4.37
CA ASP A 115 0.81 -6.43 -4.88
C ASP A 115 -0.22 -6.69 -3.78
N LEU A 116 -1.51 -6.42 -4.04
CA LEU A 116 -2.55 -6.56 -3.01
C LEU A 116 -2.97 -8.01 -2.75
N GLU A 117 -2.41 -8.96 -3.49
CA GLU A 117 -2.59 -10.39 -3.20
C GLU A 117 -1.54 -10.90 -2.21
N THR A 118 -0.28 -10.52 -2.38
CA THR A 118 0.85 -11.01 -1.58
C THR A 118 1.41 -9.97 -0.61
N PHE A 119 1.05 -8.71 -0.80
CA PHE A 119 1.62 -7.55 -0.10
C PHE A 119 3.14 -7.44 -0.26
N ASN A 120 3.68 -8.02 -1.32
CA ASN A 120 5.07 -7.82 -1.69
C ASN A 120 5.25 -6.52 -2.44
N ILE A 121 6.35 -5.82 -2.13
CA ILE A 121 6.74 -4.61 -2.85
C ILE A 121 7.29 -5.00 -4.20
N ILE A 122 6.87 -4.25 -5.23
CA ILE A 122 7.37 -4.39 -6.59
C ILE A 122 8.00 -3.07 -7.00
N ASP A 123 9.27 -3.12 -7.38
CA ASP A 123 9.97 -1.94 -7.84
C ASP A 123 9.46 -1.52 -9.22
N ILE A 124 9.26 -0.22 -9.39
CA ILE A 124 9.02 0.35 -10.71
C ILE A 124 10.39 0.57 -11.35
N PRO A 125 10.61 0.11 -12.62
CA PRO A 125 11.95 0.12 -13.22
C PRO A 125 12.52 1.52 -13.49
N MET A 126 11.71 2.57 -13.41
CA MET A 126 12.14 3.96 -13.59
C MET A 126 12.47 4.59 -12.25
N ILE A 127 13.46 5.49 -12.22
CA ILE A 127 13.93 6.13 -10.99
C ILE A 127 13.42 7.55 -10.80
N ASP A 128 12.97 8.22 -11.86
CA ASP A 128 12.44 9.57 -11.76
C ASP A 128 10.89 9.57 -11.78
N TRP A 129 10.33 10.57 -11.14
CA TRP A 129 8.88 10.67 -10.96
C TRP A 129 8.11 10.74 -12.28
N ASP A 130 8.57 11.55 -13.21
CA ASP A 130 7.86 11.72 -14.49
C ASP A 130 7.81 10.44 -15.30
N SER A 131 8.91 9.70 -15.33
CA SER A 131 8.96 8.39 -16.00
C SER A 131 8.11 7.36 -15.31
N GLN A 132 8.06 7.37 -13.97
CA GLN A 132 7.18 6.49 -13.21
C GLN A 132 5.71 6.79 -13.51
N MET A 133 5.33 8.07 -13.57
CA MET A 133 3.95 8.44 -13.86
C MET A 133 3.54 8.03 -15.27
N THR A 134 4.43 8.18 -16.25
CA THR A 134 4.18 7.70 -17.62
C THR A 134 3.98 6.19 -17.64
N TYR A 135 4.84 5.45 -16.94
CA TYR A 135 4.73 4.01 -16.85
C TYR A 135 3.40 3.57 -16.22
N LEU A 136 2.98 4.21 -15.14
CA LEU A 136 1.71 3.88 -14.48
C LEU A 136 0.52 4.23 -15.38
N LYS A 137 0.55 5.38 -16.03
CA LYS A 137 -0.50 5.80 -16.95
C LYS A 137 -0.67 4.84 -18.13
N ASP A 138 0.44 4.33 -18.66
CA ASP A 138 0.42 3.44 -19.81
C ASP A 138 -0.06 2.03 -19.47
N ASN A 139 0.17 1.56 -18.25
CA ASN A 139 -0.04 0.16 -17.87
C ASN A 139 -1.16 -0.08 -16.86
N TYR A 140 -1.62 0.95 -16.17
CA TYR A 140 -2.58 0.82 -15.08
C TYR A 140 -3.74 1.78 -15.22
N ILE A 141 -4.84 1.46 -14.54
CA ILE A 141 -5.97 2.36 -14.37
C ILE A 141 -6.28 2.51 -12.88
N TYR A 142 -6.73 3.69 -12.50
CA TYR A 142 -7.12 4.00 -11.13
C TYR A 142 -8.49 3.39 -10.84
N MET A 143 -8.59 2.65 -9.73
CA MET A 143 -9.84 2.03 -9.31
C MET A 143 -10.47 2.76 -8.13
N MET A 144 -9.71 3.00 -7.06
CA MET A 144 -10.20 3.62 -5.83
C MET A 144 -9.02 3.93 -4.92
N ASN A 145 -9.28 4.64 -3.83
CA ASN A 145 -8.29 4.82 -2.77
C ASN A 145 -8.37 3.67 -1.77
N PHE A 146 -7.23 3.26 -1.25
CA PHE A 146 -7.18 2.21 -0.22
C PHE A 146 -8.00 2.60 1.00
N SER A 147 -8.01 3.89 1.35
CA SER A 147 -8.80 4.41 2.48
C SER A 147 -10.31 4.14 2.33
N SER A 148 -10.79 3.96 1.12
CA SER A 148 -12.21 3.65 0.88
C SER A 148 -12.60 2.24 1.35
N LEU A 149 -11.63 1.34 1.53
CA LEU A 149 -11.91 -0.01 2.04
C LEU A 149 -12.35 -0.01 3.50
N GLN A 150 -11.94 1.00 4.27
CA GLN A 150 -12.32 1.15 5.69
C GLN A 150 -12.09 -0.14 6.49
N LEU A 151 -10.89 -0.70 6.37
CA LEU A 151 -10.55 -1.94 7.07
C LEU A 151 -10.66 -1.76 8.58
N LYS A 152 -11.31 -2.71 9.23
CA LYS A 152 -11.48 -2.72 10.69
C LYS A 152 -10.64 -3.82 11.29
N ILE A 153 -9.64 -3.42 12.06
CA ILE A 153 -8.74 -4.33 12.75
C ILE A 153 -9.05 -4.26 14.24
N LYS A 154 -9.39 -5.39 14.80
CA LYS A 154 -9.73 -5.51 16.22
C LYS A 154 -8.49 -5.65 17.10
#